data_19bfc3681ec3a83596c00f5f76ea2d7f
#
_entry.id   19bfc3681ec3a83596c00f5f76ea2d7f
#
_cell.length_a   1.000
_cell.length_b   1.000
_cell.length_c   1.000
_cell.angle_alpha   90.00
_cell.angle_beta   90.00
_cell.angle_gamma   90.00
#
_symmetry.space_group_name_H-M   'P 1'
#
loop_
_entity.id
_entity.type
_entity.pdbx_description
1 polymer ?
#
loop_
_entity_poly.entity_id
_entity_poly.type
_entity_poly.pdbx_seq_one_letter_code
_entity_poly.pdbx_strand_id
1 'polypeptide(L)'
;MKNLLIAIFAFLSIGTTVAQEDTLPKNWKLKATYGINGTQSSFVNWNAGGRNNISLLGYIDASANYKKDNYKWDNDLGLALGGLQYIGVGNNSPLQKTDDKIDFTSNFGVKIKEHWYVAILGNFKTQFMDGFSYPNDSIRTSTFMAPGYSTFAIGIDYKPTDNFSIFLSPIAAKMTFVNDQVLANAGAFGVEGAEYDGLGNVVTAGKRFRGEFGAYFKMMYNKELVKNINMKSKLELFSNYLNNPENIDVAAEVIFNFKVNSWFSASLNLNMLYDHDIRITDSKGGVGPRTQFKSVLGLGVSYTMKNFKEK
;
A
#
# COMPACT_ATOMS: atom_id res chain seq x y z
N MET A 1 -3.14 -4.52 -23.01
CA MET A 1 -3.75 -3.17 -23.14
C MET A 1 -5.26 -3.18 -22.94
N LYS A 2 -6.06 -4.01 -23.66
CA LYS A 2 -7.54 -4.05 -23.49
C LYS A 2 -7.96 -4.25 -22.02
N ASN A 3 -7.40 -5.19 -21.30
CA ASN A 3 -7.80 -5.51 -19.92
C ASN A 3 -7.37 -4.43 -18.90
N LEU A 4 -6.23 -3.75 -19.12
CA LEU A 4 -5.79 -2.64 -18.28
C LEU A 4 -6.66 -1.39 -18.51
N LEU A 5 -6.98 -1.09 -19.77
CA LEU A 5 -7.90 -0.01 -20.13
C LEU A 5 -9.32 -0.26 -19.61
N ILE A 6 -9.80 -1.52 -19.63
CA ILE A 6 -11.10 -1.90 -19.07
C ILE A 6 -11.11 -1.75 -17.55
N ALA A 7 -10.04 -2.13 -16.85
CA ALA A 7 -9.91 -1.93 -15.41
C ALA A 7 -9.90 -0.43 -15.05
N ILE A 8 -9.14 0.39 -15.79
CA ILE A 8 -9.09 1.85 -15.61
C ILE A 8 -10.46 2.49 -15.91
N PHE A 9 -11.17 2.04 -16.96
CA PHE A 9 -12.51 2.53 -17.29
C PHE A 9 -13.58 2.09 -16.28
N ALA A 10 -13.48 0.88 -15.72
CA ALA A 10 -14.37 0.41 -14.65
C ALA A 10 -14.18 1.25 -13.37
N PHE A 11 -12.94 1.70 -13.06
CA PHE A 11 -12.66 2.61 -11.96
C PHE A 11 -13.28 4.02 -12.17
N LEU A 12 -13.32 4.51 -13.40
CA LEU A 12 -13.91 5.82 -13.73
C LEU A 12 -15.45 5.83 -13.66
N SER A 13 -16.12 4.70 -13.88
CA SER A 13 -17.59 4.61 -13.85
C SER A 13 -18.18 4.57 -12.43
N ILE A 14 -17.39 4.27 -11.40
CA ILE A 14 -17.85 4.29 -9.99
C ILE A 14 -18.04 5.73 -9.47
N GLY A 15 -17.37 6.71 -10.09
CA GLY A 15 -17.38 8.11 -9.63
C GLY A 15 -18.66 8.91 -9.94
N THR A 16 -19.58 8.41 -10.77
CA THR A 16 -20.72 9.22 -11.25
C THR A 16 -22.01 9.08 -10.43
N THR A 17 -22.05 8.20 -9.43
CA THR A 17 -23.29 7.94 -8.65
C THR A 17 -23.34 8.64 -7.28
N VAL A 18 -22.36 9.47 -6.90
CA VAL A 18 -22.30 10.11 -5.57
C VAL A 18 -22.67 11.60 -5.60
N ALA A 19 -23.27 12.10 -6.66
CA ALA A 19 -23.72 13.49 -6.77
C ALA A 19 -25.18 13.67 -6.29
N GLN A 20 -25.51 13.18 -5.08
CA GLN A 20 -26.78 13.51 -4.44
C GLN A 20 -26.50 14.29 -3.14
N GLU A 21 -26.64 15.62 -3.23
CA GLU A 21 -26.21 16.60 -2.22
C GLU A 21 -27.01 16.58 -0.89
N ASP A 22 -28.14 15.86 -0.77
CA ASP A 22 -29.13 16.14 0.29
C ASP A 22 -29.24 15.10 1.42
N THR A 23 -28.41 14.04 1.48
CA THR A 23 -28.59 12.98 2.51
C THR A 23 -27.33 12.51 3.21
N LEU A 24 -26.18 13.18 3.08
CA LEU A 24 -24.97 12.75 3.77
C LEU A 24 -25.08 13.05 5.26
N PRO A 25 -24.87 12.04 6.15
CA PRO A 25 -25.01 12.21 7.59
C PRO A 25 -24.03 13.30 8.10
N LYS A 26 -24.55 14.26 8.86
CA LYS A 26 -23.79 15.42 9.40
C LYS A 26 -22.50 15.05 10.17
N ASN A 27 -22.38 13.79 10.61
CA ASN A 27 -21.27 13.30 11.43
C ASN A 27 -20.14 12.64 10.64
N TRP A 28 -20.28 12.49 9.31
CA TRP A 28 -19.30 11.86 8.44
C TRP A 28 -18.55 12.90 7.61
N LYS A 29 -17.24 12.82 7.63
CA LYS A 29 -16.33 13.50 6.68
C LYS A 29 -15.87 12.48 5.65
N LEU A 30 -16.32 12.63 4.40
CA LEU A 30 -15.96 11.77 3.29
C LEU A 30 -15.01 12.51 2.36
N LYS A 31 -13.93 11.85 1.95
CA LYS A 31 -12.99 12.35 0.95
C LYS A 31 -12.57 11.19 0.06
N ALA A 32 -12.57 11.40 -1.25
CA ALA A 32 -12.02 10.46 -2.22
C ALA A 32 -11.20 11.23 -3.25
N THR A 33 -9.96 10.81 -3.44
CA THR A 33 -9.06 11.30 -4.49
C THR A 33 -8.76 10.15 -5.42
N TYR A 34 -8.98 10.32 -6.69
CA TYR A 34 -8.61 9.37 -7.73
C TYR A 34 -7.79 10.07 -8.79
N GLY A 35 -6.87 9.34 -9.40
CA GLY A 35 -6.02 9.92 -10.41
C GLY A 35 -5.31 8.87 -11.27
N ILE A 36 -4.74 9.36 -12.35
CA ILE A 36 -3.91 8.61 -13.28
C ILE A 36 -2.62 9.39 -13.48
N ASN A 37 -1.49 8.76 -13.18
CA ASN A 37 -0.16 9.27 -13.46
C ASN A 37 0.44 8.50 -14.63
N GLY A 38 1.23 9.18 -15.46
CA GLY A 38 1.89 8.56 -16.59
C GLY A 38 3.30 9.11 -16.81
N THR A 39 4.14 8.27 -17.39
CA THR A 39 5.44 8.65 -17.93
C THR A 39 5.64 8.01 -19.30
N GLN A 40 6.37 8.69 -20.18
CA GLN A 40 6.73 8.18 -21.49
C GLN A 40 8.19 8.50 -21.77
N SER A 41 8.91 7.54 -22.34
CA SER A 41 10.23 7.76 -22.95
C SER A 41 10.17 7.36 -24.43
N SER A 42 10.63 8.24 -25.31
CA SER A 42 10.64 8.02 -26.77
C SER A 42 12.00 8.37 -27.34
N PHE A 43 12.57 7.44 -28.10
CA PHE A 43 13.89 7.56 -28.72
C PHE A 43 13.75 7.31 -30.21
N VAL A 44 14.15 8.29 -31.03
CA VAL A 44 14.17 8.19 -32.50
C VAL A 44 15.56 8.55 -32.95
N ASN A 45 16.26 7.63 -33.60
CA ASN A 45 17.66 7.84 -34.08
C ASN A 45 18.62 8.27 -32.95
N TRP A 46 18.35 7.86 -31.69
CA TRP A 46 19.13 8.23 -30.52
C TRP A 46 20.31 7.28 -30.35
N ASN A 47 21.55 7.77 -30.67
CA ASN A 47 22.75 6.92 -30.74
C ASN A 47 23.28 6.47 -29.37
N ALA A 48 22.92 7.16 -28.27
CA ALA A 48 23.38 6.80 -26.91
C ALA A 48 22.61 5.64 -26.28
N GLY A 49 21.66 5.01 -27.02
CA GLY A 49 20.83 3.93 -26.52
C GLY A 49 19.58 4.41 -25.77
N GLY A 50 18.71 3.47 -25.45
CA GLY A 50 17.42 3.69 -24.77
C GLY A 50 16.34 2.78 -25.31
N ARG A 51 15.25 2.63 -24.54
CA ARG A 51 14.06 1.86 -24.97
C ARG A 51 12.82 2.72 -24.83
N ASN A 52 12.03 2.80 -25.89
CA ASN A 52 10.73 3.43 -25.85
C ASN A 52 9.85 2.70 -24.84
N ASN A 53 9.23 3.44 -23.91
CA ASN A 53 8.33 2.87 -22.93
C ASN A 53 7.20 3.84 -22.58
N ILE A 54 6.13 3.27 -22.09
CA ILE A 54 5.03 3.98 -21.43
C ILE A 54 4.76 3.31 -20.10
N SER A 55 4.56 4.12 -19.05
CA SER A 55 4.11 3.67 -17.75
C SER A 55 2.86 4.43 -17.35
N LEU A 56 1.88 3.70 -16.80
CA LEU A 56 0.65 4.26 -16.26
C LEU A 56 0.42 3.72 -14.84
N LEU A 57 -0.03 4.60 -13.94
CA LEU A 57 -0.42 4.28 -12.58
C LEU A 57 -1.79 4.91 -12.30
N GLY A 58 -2.80 4.06 -12.08
CA GLY A 58 -4.09 4.47 -11.53
C GLY A 58 -4.11 4.33 -10.02
N TYR A 59 -4.73 5.27 -9.30
CA TYR A 59 -4.86 5.20 -7.84
C TYR A 59 -6.19 5.77 -7.34
N ILE A 60 -6.61 5.27 -6.18
CA ILE A 60 -7.71 5.81 -5.39
C ILE A 60 -7.25 5.89 -3.94
N ASP A 61 -7.43 7.07 -3.33
CA ASP A 61 -7.29 7.29 -1.90
C ASP A 61 -8.64 7.79 -1.37
N ALA A 62 -9.29 6.99 -0.52
CA ALA A 62 -10.59 7.33 0.05
C ALA A 62 -10.53 7.30 1.57
N SER A 63 -11.25 8.21 2.21
CA SER A 63 -11.43 8.22 3.66
C SER A 63 -12.87 8.51 4.03
N ALA A 64 -13.34 7.83 5.09
CA ALA A 64 -14.66 8.00 5.68
C ALA A 64 -14.50 8.10 7.19
N ASN A 65 -14.58 9.33 7.73
CA ASN A 65 -14.32 9.62 9.13
C ASN A 65 -15.61 10.06 9.82
N TYR A 66 -16.06 9.26 10.78
CA TYR A 66 -17.21 9.53 11.63
C TYR A 66 -16.76 10.14 12.95
N LYS A 67 -17.47 11.18 13.40
CA LYS A 67 -17.26 11.74 14.73
C LYS A 67 -18.57 12.24 15.30
N LYS A 68 -18.98 11.66 16.43
CA LYS A 68 -20.16 12.09 17.19
C LYS A 68 -19.95 11.80 18.65
N ASP A 69 -20.20 12.78 19.53
CA ASP A 69 -20.09 12.69 20.97
C ASP A 69 -18.72 12.14 21.40
N ASN A 70 -18.68 10.97 22.00
CA ASN A 70 -17.47 10.31 22.48
C ASN A 70 -16.92 9.27 21.48
N TYR A 71 -17.55 9.09 20.32
CA TYR A 71 -17.18 8.08 19.35
C TYR A 71 -16.48 8.71 18.13
N LYS A 72 -15.45 8.03 17.66
CA LYS A 72 -14.85 8.26 16.34
C LYS A 72 -14.68 6.94 15.61
N TRP A 73 -14.76 6.98 14.29
CA TRP A 73 -14.52 5.84 13.44
C TRP A 73 -13.86 6.33 12.15
N ASP A 74 -12.56 6.13 12.07
CA ASP A 74 -11.75 6.56 10.93
C ASP A 74 -11.51 5.36 10.01
N ASN A 75 -11.87 5.48 8.73
CA ASN A 75 -11.66 4.45 7.70
C ASN A 75 -10.85 5.06 6.55
N ASP A 76 -9.80 4.38 6.14
CA ASP A 76 -8.93 4.77 5.03
C ASP A 76 -8.78 3.60 4.06
N LEU A 77 -8.95 3.87 2.77
CA LEU A 77 -8.75 2.92 1.67
C LEU A 77 -7.78 3.51 0.67
N GLY A 78 -6.68 2.82 0.42
CA GLY A 78 -5.71 3.12 -0.63
C GLY A 78 -5.68 1.99 -1.65
N LEU A 79 -5.95 2.30 -2.91
CA LEU A 79 -5.84 1.38 -4.04
C LEU A 79 -4.87 1.97 -5.05
N ALA A 80 -3.98 1.14 -5.60
CA ALA A 80 -3.10 1.53 -6.69
C ALA A 80 -2.83 0.34 -7.63
N LEU A 81 -2.75 0.62 -8.92
CA LEU A 81 -2.39 -0.36 -9.94
C LEU A 81 -1.61 0.34 -11.05
N GLY A 82 -0.39 -0.12 -11.28
CA GLY A 82 0.51 0.45 -12.27
C GLY A 82 1.22 -0.58 -13.11
N GLY A 83 1.50 -0.21 -14.35
CA GLY A 83 2.24 -1.04 -15.29
C GLY A 83 3.10 -0.23 -16.24
N LEU A 84 4.19 -0.84 -16.67
CA LEU A 84 5.12 -0.36 -17.68
C LEU A 84 5.15 -1.32 -18.86
N GLN A 85 5.17 -0.77 -20.06
CA GLN A 85 5.35 -1.54 -21.30
C GLN A 85 6.42 -0.90 -22.16
N TYR A 86 7.36 -1.71 -22.63
CA TYR A 86 8.31 -1.31 -23.67
C TYR A 86 7.64 -1.35 -25.06
N ILE A 87 7.87 -0.30 -25.86
CA ILE A 87 7.26 -0.14 -27.19
C ILE A 87 8.34 -0.36 -28.26
N GLY A 88 8.01 -1.10 -29.33
CA GLY A 88 8.91 -1.34 -30.44
C GLY A 88 10.00 -2.38 -30.22
N VAL A 89 9.89 -3.19 -29.15
CA VAL A 89 10.79 -4.31 -28.85
C VAL A 89 10.07 -5.62 -29.10
N GLY A 90 10.21 -6.17 -30.31
CA GLY A 90 9.50 -7.39 -30.71
C GLY A 90 7.98 -7.22 -30.66
N ASN A 91 7.24 -8.28 -31.01
CA ASN A 91 5.78 -8.19 -31.04
C ASN A 91 5.08 -8.28 -29.68
N ASN A 92 5.78 -8.53 -28.57
CA ASN A 92 5.15 -8.76 -27.27
C ASN A 92 6.10 -8.48 -26.09
N SER A 93 6.44 -7.22 -25.84
CA SER A 93 6.97 -6.92 -24.51
C SER A 93 5.85 -7.09 -23.48
N PRO A 94 5.98 -8.00 -22.49
CA PRO A 94 4.95 -8.18 -21.47
C PRO A 94 4.77 -6.89 -20.66
N LEU A 95 3.55 -6.67 -20.19
CA LEU A 95 3.27 -5.60 -19.25
C LEU A 95 3.96 -5.93 -17.91
N GLN A 96 4.86 -5.08 -17.46
CA GLN A 96 5.54 -5.22 -16.18
C GLN A 96 4.84 -4.41 -15.10
N LYS A 97 4.55 -5.04 -13.97
CA LYS A 97 3.93 -4.39 -12.82
C LYS A 97 4.92 -3.39 -12.20
N THR A 98 4.48 -2.15 -12.00
CA THR A 98 5.27 -1.08 -11.36
C THR A 98 4.74 -0.71 -9.98
N ASP A 99 3.42 -0.81 -9.79
CA ASP A 99 2.76 -0.63 -8.51
C ASP A 99 1.52 -1.52 -8.41
N ASP A 100 1.18 -1.93 -7.21
CA ASP A 100 0.02 -2.77 -6.95
C ASP A 100 -0.27 -2.78 -5.45
N LYS A 101 -1.41 -2.21 -5.04
CA LYS A 101 -1.71 -1.99 -3.63
C LYS A 101 -3.21 -2.04 -3.39
N ILE A 102 -3.58 -2.81 -2.38
CA ILE A 102 -4.84 -2.72 -1.65
C ILE A 102 -4.45 -2.50 -0.19
N ASP A 103 -4.84 -1.38 0.41
CA ASP A 103 -4.56 -1.06 1.83
C ASP A 103 -5.83 -0.47 2.44
N PHE A 104 -6.45 -1.20 3.34
CA PHE A 104 -7.64 -0.77 4.07
C PHE A 104 -7.33 -0.71 5.55
N THR A 105 -7.65 0.39 6.20
CA THR A 105 -7.53 0.57 7.64
C THR A 105 -8.85 1.07 8.21
N SER A 106 -9.28 0.49 9.32
CA SER A 106 -10.45 0.91 10.10
C SER A 106 -10.03 1.08 11.56
N ASN A 107 -10.33 2.24 12.16
CA ASN A 107 -9.94 2.58 13.53
C ASN A 107 -11.15 3.17 14.27
N PHE A 108 -11.78 2.34 15.13
CA PHE A 108 -12.89 2.75 15.97
C PHE A 108 -12.39 3.11 17.37
N GLY A 109 -12.75 4.30 17.87
CA GLY A 109 -12.28 4.80 19.16
C GLY A 109 -13.39 5.39 20.00
N VAL A 110 -13.26 5.17 21.32
CA VAL A 110 -14.10 5.78 22.35
C VAL A 110 -13.26 6.79 23.15
N LYS A 111 -13.74 8.02 23.24
CA LYS A 111 -13.05 9.13 23.89
C LYS A 111 -12.96 8.90 25.40
N ILE A 112 -11.75 9.02 25.94
CA ILE A 112 -11.47 8.96 27.39
C ILE A 112 -11.09 10.32 27.96
N LYS A 113 -10.46 11.16 27.15
CA LYS A 113 -10.06 12.55 27.47
C LYS A 113 -9.97 13.34 26.16
N GLU A 114 -9.81 14.65 26.23
CA GLU A 114 -9.58 15.46 25.06
C GLU A 114 -8.41 14.92 24.24
N HIS A 115 -8.66 14.68 22.94
CA HIS A 115 -7.73 14.07 21.96
C HIS A 115 -7.30 12.62 22.22
N TRP A 116 -7.70 11.98 23.33
CA TRP A 116 -7.33 10.62 23.71
C TRP A 116 -8.51 9.66 23.60
N TYR A 117 -8.29 8.54 22.94
CA TYR A 117 -9.30 7.49 22.71
C TYR A 117 -8.72 6.13 23.06
N VAL A 118 -9.51 5.26 23.68
CA VAL A 118 -9.28 3.82 23.61
C VAL A 118 -9.83 3.37 22.27
N ALA A 119 -9.03 2.65 21.49
CA ALA A 119 -9.41 2.32 20.13
C ALA A 119 -9.05 0.88 19.74
N ILE A 120 -9.84 0.35 18.79
CA ILE A 120 -9.59 -0.91 18.10
C ILE A 120 -9.26 -0.56 16.65
N LEU A 121 -8.12 -1.04 16.18
CA LEU A 121 -7.65 -0.87 14.83
C LEU A 121 -7.63 -2.20 14.11
N GLY A 122 -8.19 -2.23 12.88
CA GLY A 122 -8.03 -3.29 11.90
C GLY A 122 -7.38 -2.76 10.64
N ASN A 123 -6.36 -3.44 10.14
CA ASN A 123 -5.74 -3.13 8.86
C ASN A 123 -5.66 -4.39 8.01
N PHE A 124 -5.85 -4.22 6.69
CA PHE A 124 -5.69 -5.28 5.70
C PHE A 124 -4.94 -4.75 4.49
N LYS A 125 -3.88 -5.47 4.09
CA LYS A 125 -3.04 -5.11 2.93
C LYS A 125 -2.86 -6.32 2.03
N THR A 126 -3.00 -6.13 0.72
CA THR A 126 -2.64 -7.11 -0.31
C THR A 126 -2.45 -6.40 -1.66
N GLN A 127 -2.50 -7.14 -2.73
CA GLN A 127 -2.33 -6.68 -4.12
C GLN A 127 -3.34 -7.34 -5.05
N PHE A 128 -3.49 -6.83 -6.28
CA PHE A 128 -4.45 -7.32 -7.27
C PHE A 128 -3.88 -8.40 -8.19
N MET A 129 -2.62 -8.23 -8.64
CA MET A 129 -2.05 -8.96 -9.77
C MET A 129 -0.79 -9.73 -9.39
N ASP A 130 -0.44 -10.69 -10.22
CA ASP A 130 0.83 -11.38 -10.14
C ASP A 130 2.00 -10.41 -10.32
N GLY A 131 3.04 -10.58 -9.51
CA GLY A 131 4.35 -9.96 -9.66
C GLY A 131 5.37 -11.00 -10.08
N PHE A 132 6.35 -10.56 -10.88
CA PHE A 132 7.38 -11.44 -11.42
C PHE A 132 8.77 -10.84 -11.20
N SER A 133 9.81 -11.68 -11.30
CA SER A 133 11.20 -11.25 -11.24
C SER A 133 11.67 -10.77 -12.62
N TYR A 134 11.14 -9.60 -13.05
CA TYR A 134 11.43 -9.05 -14.39
C TYR A 134 12.94 -8.88 -14.67
N PRO A 135 13.36 -9.10 -15.92
CA PRO A 135 12.57 -9.31 -17.14
C PRO A 135 11.99 -10.73 -17.29
N ASN A 136 12.23 -11.65 -16.37
CA ASN A 136 11.68 -12.99 -16.37
C ASN A 136 10.24 -12.94 -15.82
N ASP A 137 9.25 -13.28 -16.64
CA ASP A 137 7.83 -13.36 -16.31
C ASP A 137 7.35 -14.79 -16.00
N SER A 138 8.28 -15.75 -15.87
CA SER A 138 7.97 -17.14 -15.51
C SER A 138 8.08 -17.39 -13.99
N ILE A 139 8.91 -16.58 -13.29
CA ILE A 139 9.12 -16.71 -11.85
C ILE A 139 8.24 -15.72 -11.13
N ARG A 140 7.11 -16.21 -10.61
CA ARG A 140 6.20 -15.41 -9.79
C ARG A 140 6.83 -15.10 -8.44
N THR A 141 6.78 -13.84 -8.04
CA THR A 141 7.27 -13.36 -6.74
C THR A 141 6.15 -12.95 -5.81
N SER A 142 4.94 -12.70 -6.34
CA SER A 142 3.78 -12.31 -5.55
C SER A 142 2.48 -12.49 -6.37
N THR A 143 1.34 -12.62 -5.67
CA THR A 143 0.00 -12.68 -6.28
C THR A 143 -1.06 -12.18 -5.29
N PHE A 144 -2.35 -12.17 -5.66
CA PHE A 144 -3.44 -11.83 -4.74
C PHE A 144 -3.38 -12.71 -3.48
N MET A 145 -3.41 -12.09 -2.29
CA MET A 145 -3.26 -12.78 -1.00
C MET A 145 -1.95 -13.60 -0.84
N ALA A 146 -0.94 -13.28 -1.62
CA ALA A 146 0.43 -13.80 -1.46
C ALA A 146 1.45 -12.67 -1.80
N PRO A 147 1.65 -11.71 -0.83
CA PRO A 147 1.17 -11.71 0.54
C PRO A 147 -0.21 -11.05 0.72
N GLY A 148 -0.95 -11.53 1.72
CA GLY A 148 -2.01 -10.80 2.40
C GLY A 148 -1.58 -10.53 3.84
N TYR A 149 -1.63 -9.29 4.30
CA TYR A 149 -1.33 -8.91 5.68
C TYR A 149 -2.58 -8.41 6.37
N SER A 150 -2.80 -8.84 7.60
CA SER A 150 -3.87 -8.29 8.44
C SER A 150 -3.30 -7.99 9.83
N THR A 151 -3.64 -6.82 10.36
CA THR A 151 -3.25 -6.42 11.72
C THR A 151 -4.50 -6.03 12.49
N PHE A 152 -4.68 -6.61 13.69
CA PHE A 152 -5.70 -6.20 14.65
C PHE A 152 -5.01 -5.75 15.94
N ALA A 153 -5.39 -4.59 16.45
CA ALA A 153 -4.73 -4.00 17.61
C ALA A 153 -5.73 -3.27 18.49
N ILE A 154 -5.55 -3.38 19.82
CA ILE A 154 -6.31 -2.63 20.81
C ILE A 154 -5.33 -1.74 21.57
N GLY A 155 -5.61 -0.42 21.59
CA GLY A 155 -4.66 0.51 22.16
C GLY A 155 -5.23 1.90 22.43
N ILE A 156 -4.31 2.83 22.56
CA ILE A 156 -4.61 4.25 22.79
C ILE A 156 -4.31 5.02 21.49
N ASP A 157 -5.28 5.80 21.07
CA ASP A 157 -5.14 6.69 19.93
C ASP A 157 -5.16 8.15 20.40
N TYR A 158 -4.08 8.86 20.13
CA TYR A 158 -3.92 10.28 20.38
C TYR A 158 -4.07 11.06 19.08
N LYS A 159 -5.14 11.86 18.96
CA LYS A 159 -5.48 12.62 17.75
C LYS A 159 -5.72 14.09 18.12
N PRO A 160 -4.64 14.90 18.29
CA PRO A 160 -4.77 16.31 18.68
C PRO A 160 -5.38 17.17 17.58
N THR A 161 -5.21 16.77 16.29
CA THR A 161 -5.75 17.47 15.13
C THR A 161 -6.30 16.47 14.11
N ASP A 162 -7.06 16.95 13.13
CA ASP A 162 -7.51 16.11 12.00
C ASP A 162 -6.33 15.67 11.10
N ASN A 163 -5.17 16.33 11.22
CA ASN A 163 -3.99 16.12 10.37
C ASN A 163 -2.91 15.23 11.00
N PHE A 164 -3.01 14.93 12.30
CA PHE A 164 -1.99 14.15 13.02
C PHE A 164 -2.65 13.17 13.97
N SER A 165 -2.16 11.94 13.96
CA SER A 165 -2.55 10.92 14.94
C SER A 165 -1.40 9.97 15.24
N ILE A 166 -1.39 9.46 16.50
CA ILE A 166 -0.52 8.39 16.99
C ILE A 166 -1.40 7.34 17.63
N PHE A 167 -1.30 6.10 17.17
CA PHE A 167 -1.91 4.93 17.80
C PHE A 167 -0.82 4.04 18.38
N LEU A 168 -0.93 3.72 19.65
CA LEU A 168 -0.01 2.83 20.37
C LEU A 168 -0.79 1.66 20.97
N SER A 169 -0.40 0.47 20.64
CA SER A 169 -1.02 -0.77 21.13
C SER A 169 0.03 -1.71 21.73
N PRO A 170 -0.10 -2.09 23.00
CA PRO A 170 0.66 -3.19 23.59
C PRO A 170 0.11 -4.57 23.20
N ILE A 171 -1.07 -4.62 22.57
CA ILE A 171 -1.79 -5.86 22.22
C ILE A 171 -2.18 -5.81 20.76
N ALA A 172 -1.36 -6.41 19.91
CA ALA A 172 -1.60 -6.50 18.49
C ALA A 172 -1.36 -7.92 17.96
N ALA A 173 -2.20 -8.36 17.03
CA ALA A 173 -2.02 -9.57 16.25
C ALA A 173 -1.73 -9.18 14.80
N LYS A 174 -0.60 -9.62 14.25
CA LYS A 174 -0.23 -9.50 12.84
C LYS A 174 -0.35 -10.87 12.20
N MET A 175 -1.04 -10.96 11.08
CA MET A 175 -1.28 -12.20 10.34
C MET A 175 -0.78 -12.02 8.91
N THR A 176 0.02 -12.98 8.46
CA THR A 176 0.52 -13.07 7.09
C THR A 176 -0.10 -14.27 6.40
N PHE A 177 -0.71 -14.05 5.24
CA PHE A 177 -1.30 -15.07 4.39
C PHE A 177 -0.48 -15.17 3.09
N VAL A 178 -0.15 -16.39 2.69
CA VAL A 178 0.53 -16.68 1.42
C VAL A 178 -0.31 -17.70 0.66
N ASN A 179 -1.32 -17.21 -0.08
CA ASN A 179 -2.29 -18.05 -0.78
C ASN A 179 -1.74 -18.59 -2.13
N ASP A 180 -0.46 -18.92 -2.14
CA ASP A 180 0.23 -19.58 -3.24
C ASP A 180 1.20 -20.62 -2.65
N GLN A 181 1.03 -21.90 -2.99
CA GLN A 181 1.83 -22.98 -2.38
C GLN A 181 3.29 -22.94 -2.83
N VAL A 182 3.60 -22.47 -4.04
CA VAL A 182 4.97 -22.37 -4.53
C VAL A 182 5.73 -21.31 -3.72
N LEU A 183 5.12 -20.16 -3.51
CA LEU A 183 5.68 -19.11 -2.67
C LEU A 183 5.78 -19.53 -1.19
N ALA A 184 4.76 -20.23 -0.69
CA ALA A 184 4.78 -20.77 0.67
C ALA A 184 5.90 -21.80 0.86
N ASN A 185 6.09 -22.71 -0.09
CA ASN A 185 7.19 -23.69 -0.07
C ASN A 185 8.56 -23.02 -0.08
N ALA A 186 8.70 -21.89 -0.75
CA ALA A 186 9.92 -21.09 -0.75
C ALA A 186 10.14 -20.28 0.56
N GLY A 187 9.20 -20.33 1.52
CA GLY A 187 9.26 -19.52 2.74
C GLY A 187 9.06 -18.01 2.49
N ALA A 188 8.39 -17.65 1.39
CA ALA A 188 8.18 -16.26 1.03
C ALA A 188 7.38 -15.51 2.11
N PHE A 189 7.66 -14.21 2.29
CA PHE A 189 6.99 -13.32 3.23
C PHE A 189 7.08 -13.76 4.70
N GLY A 190 8.11 -14.57 5.05
CA GLY A 190 8.38 -15.00 6.42
C GLY A 190 7.53 -16.16 6.92
N VAL A 191 6.77 -16.86 6.06
CA VAL A 191 6.13 -18.12 6.45
C VAL A 191 7.16 -19.25 6.51
N GLU A 192 6.85 -20.32 7.23
CA GLU A 192 7.68 -21.51 7.30
C GLU A 192 7.68 -22.24 5.94
N GLY A 193 8.88 -22.38 5.35
CA GLY A 193 9.05 -23.02 4.05
C GLY A 193 8.86 -24.52 4.08
N ALA A 194 8.89 -25.16 2.90
CA ALA A 194 8.77 -26.60 2.77
C ALA A 194 10.06 -27.32 3.20
N GLU A 195 9.89 -28.52 3.72
CA GLU A 195 10.99 -29.47 3.92
C GLU A 195 11.10 -30.41 2.69
N TYR A 196 12.35 -30.67 2.29
CA TYR A 196 12.65 -31.48 1.12
C TYR A 196 13.48 -32.70 1.51
N ASP A 197 13.27 -33.82 0.82
CA ASP A 197 14.12 -34.99 0.93
C ASP A 197 15.46 -34.78 0.19
N GLY A 198 16.37 -35.76 0.30
CA GLY A 198 17.66 -35.73 -0.39
C GLY A 198 17.58 -35.77 -1.93
N LEU A 199 16.40 -36.01 -2.50
CA LEU A 199 16.12 -36.02 -3.93
C LEU A 199 15.41 -34.73 -4.40
N GLY A 200 15.10 -33.82 -3.49
CA GLY A 200 14.42 -32.55 -3.80
C GLY A 200 12.89 -32.64 -3.85
N ASN A 201 12.27 -33.74 -3.40
CA ASN A 201 10.83 -33.84 -3.29
C ASN A 201 10.34 -33.20 -1.99
N VAL A 202 9.16 -32.56 -2.04
CA VAL A 202 8.55 -31.97 -0.85
C VAL A 202 8.07 -33.07 0.09
N VAL A 203 8.63 -33.12 1.30
CA VAL A 203 8.19 -34.01 2.39
C VAL A 203 7.11 -33.34 3.22
N THR A 204 7.34 -32.09 3.62
CA THR A 204 6.37 -31.25 4.35
C THR A 204 6.15 -29.98 3.56
N ALA A 205 4.89 -29.71 3.21
CA ALA A 205 4.56 -28.49 2.47
C ALA A 205 4.74 -27.24 3.34
N GLY A 206 5.20 -26.15 2.75
CA GLY A 206 5.34 -24.87 3.42
C GLY A 206 4.00 -24.33 3.92
N LYS A 207 4.03 -23.63 5.05
CA LYS A 207 2.85 -23.03 5.68
C LYS A 207 2.41 -21.80 4.90
N ARG A 208 1.10 -21.66 4.67
CA ARG A 208 0.49 -20.51 3.99
C ARG A 208 0.00 -19.42 4.96
N PHE A 209 0.26 -19.61 6.24
CA PHE A 209 -0.17 -18.70 7.30
C PHE A 209 0.93 -18.56 8.34
N ARG A 210 1.12 -17.31 8.79
CA ARG A 210 1.94 -16.96 9.95
C ARG A 210 1.16 -16.01 10.83
N GLY A 211 1.09 -16.31 12.13
CA GLY A 211 0.50 -15.46 13.16
C GLY A 211 1.56 -14.94 14.10
N GLU A 212 1.52 -13.67 14.42
CA GLU A 212 2.43 -12.96 15.31
C GLU A 212 1.63 -12.17 16.33
N PHE A 213 2.17 -12.02 17.53
CA PHE A 213 1.54 -11.26 18.61
C PHE A 213 2.56 -10.30 19.23
N GLY A 214 2.19 -9.02 19.42
CA GLY A 214 3.18 -8.06 19.87
C GLY A 214 2.66 -6.66 20.12
N ALA A 215 3.60 -5.70 20.12
CA ALA A 215 3.30 -4.27 20.16
C ALA A 215 3.19 -3.69 18.74
N TYR A 216 2.27 -2.73 18.60
CA TYR A 216 2.08 -2.01 17.34
C TYR A 216 2.03 -0.50 17.58
N PHE A 217 2.76 0.23 16.76
CA PHE A 217 2.76 1.68 16.71
C PHE A 217 2.39 2.14 15.30
N LYS A 218 1.50 3.15 15.22
CA LYS A 218 1.16 3.80 13.96
C LYS A 218 1.13 5.32 14.15
N MET A 219 1.79 6.03 13.27
CA MET A 219 1.73 7.49 13.18
C MET A 219 1.24 7.90 11.79
N MET A 220 0.35 8.86 11.74
CA MET A 220 -0.13 9.48 10.51
C MET A 220 0.00 10.99 10.58
N TYR A 221 0.46 11.57 9.50
CA TYR A 221 0.52 13.02 9.32
C TYR A 221 0.09 13.36 7.89
N ASN A 222 -0.85 14.31 7.75
CA ASN A 222 -1.35 14.75 6.46
C ASN A 222 -1.60 16.26 6.51
N LYS A 223 -0.77 17.04 5.84
CA LYS A 223 -0.86 18.50 5.87
C LYS A 223 -0.41 19.12 4.55
N GLU A 224 -1.04 20.21 4.17
CA GLU A 224 -0.49 21.14 3.19
C GLU A 224 0.70 21.88 3.84
N LEU A 225 1.91 21.56 3.37
CA LEU A 225 3.15 22.13 3.91
C LEU A 225 3.30 23.59 3.50
N VAL A 226 3.07 23.84 2.23
CA VAL A 226 2.97 25.16 1.60
C VAL A 226 1.89 25.11 0.53
N LYS A 227 1.45 26.23 0.02
CA LYS A 227 0.41 26.32 -1.00
C LYS A 227 0.70 25.34 -2.15
N ASN A 228 -0.27 24.48 -2.45
CA ASN A 228 -0.21 23.47 -3.50
C ASN A 228 0.74 22.28 -3.25
N ILE A 229 1.37 22.17 -2.09
CA ILE A 229 2.20 21.01 -1.75
C ILE A 229 1.63 20.34 -0.49
N ASN A 230 1.01 19.20 -0.68
CA ASN A 230 0.51 18.36 0.40
C ASN A 230 1.45 17.19 0.66
N MET A 231 1.72 16.92 1.94
CA MET A 231 2.47 15.73 2.39
C MET A 231 1.57 14.84 3.23
N LYS A 232 1.49 13.57 2.86
CA LYS A 232 0.91 12.50 3.67
C LYS A 232 2.03 11.57 4.10
N SER A 233 2.19 11.33 5.40
CA SER A 233 3.19 10.41 5.95
C SER A 233 2.51 9.41 6.84
N LYS A 234 2.94 8.16 6.75
CA LYS A 234 2.49 7.02 7.56
C LYS A 234 3.71 6.23 8.00
N LEU A 235 3.81 5.97 9.30
CA LEU A 235 4.84 5.10 9.89
C LEU A 235 4.13 4.04 10.71
N GLU A 236 4.47 2.78 10.47
CA GLU A 236 3.99 1.63 11.23
C GLU A 236 5.20 0.86 11.74
N LEU A 237 5.19 0.52 13.03
CA LEU A 237 6.20 -0.31 13.69
C LEU A 237 5.49 -1.48 14.34
N PHE A 238 6.11 -2.67 14.27
CA PHE A 238 5.63 -3.87 14.94
C PHE A 238 6.80 -4.60 15.60
N SER A 239 6.60 -5.03 16.84
CA SER A 239 7.57 -5.85 17.60
C SER A 239 6.88 -7.14 18.02
N ASN A 240 7.39 -8.28 17.57
CA ASN A 240 6.84 -9.60 17.86
C ASN A 240 7.30 -10.09 19.23
N TYR A 241 6.41 -10.21 20.20
CA TYR A 241 6.74 -10.70 21.55
C TYR A 241 7.12 -12.18 21.61
N LEU A 242 6.70 -12.95 20.59
CA LEU A 242 6.91 -14.40 20.56
C LEU A 242 8.24 -14.80 19.93
N ASN A 243 8.87 -13.89 19.18
CA ASN A 243 10.12 -14.17 18.48
C ASN A 243 10.94 -12.89 18.28
N ASN A 244 12.09 -12.81 18.95
CA ASN A 244 13.08 -11.73 18.84
C ASN A 244 12.45 -10.33 18.92
N PRO A 245 11.85 -9.91 20.04
CA PRO A 245 11.10 -8.66 20.15
C PRO A 245 11.93 -7.40 19.90
N GLU A 246 13.27 -7.50 19.95
CA GLU A 246 14.21 -6.45 19.57
C GLU A 246 14.25 -6.17 18.07
N ASN A 247 13.81 -7.11 17.24
CA ASN A 247 13.72 -6.94 15.80
C ASN A 247 12.38 -6.24 15.45
N ILE A 248 12.45 -4.94 15.24
CA ILE A 248 11.26 -4.13 14.94
C ILE A 248 11.03 -4.10 13.43
N ASP A 249 9.85 -4.54 13.01
CA ASP A 249 9.38 -4.35 11.64
C ASP A 249 9.01 -2.89 11.42
N VAL A 250 9.41 -2.33 10.28
CA VAL A 250 9.19 -0.93 9.92
C VAL A 250 8.49 -0.86 8.57
N ALA A 251 7.36 -0.15 8.51
CA ALA A 251 6.73 0.24 7.26
C ALA A 251 6.52 1.76 7.26
N ALA A 252 7.18 2.47 6.36
CA ALA A 252 7.06 3.91 6.21
C ALA A 252 6.64 4.27 4.78
N GLU A 253 5.69 5.18 4.68
CA GLU A 253 5.22 5.75 3.41
C GLU A 253 5.20 7.27 3.53
N VAL A 254 5.74 7.96 2.54
CA VAL A 254 5.64 9.43 2.41
C VAL A 254 5.20 9.75 0.99
N ILE A 255 4.08 10.47 0.88
CA ILE A 255 3.52 10.91 -0.40
C ILE A 255 3.53 12.45 -0.43
N PHE A 256 4.21 13.01 -1.40
CA PHE A 256 4.09 14.41 -1.75
C PHE A 256 3.20 14.57 -2.97
N ASN A 257 2.19 15.43 -2.86
CA ASN A 257 1.34 15.83 -3.97
C ASN A 257 1.58 17.29 -4.30
N PHE A 258 2.02 17.57 -5.52
CA PHE A 258 2.30 18.89 -6.05
C PHE A 258 1.17 19.29 -6.99
N LYS A 259 0.30 20.18 -6.57
CA LYS A 259 -0.83 20.64 -7.39
C LYS A 259 -0.36 21.75 -8.32
N VAL A 260 -0.30 21.48 -9.62
CA VAL A 260 0.08 22.48 -10.65
C VAL A 260 -1.13 23.37 -10.96
N ASN A 261 -2.33 22.77 -11.16
CA ASN A 261 -3.59 23.48 -11.37
C ASN A 261 -4.77 22.66 -10.83
N SER A 262 -6.01 22.95 -11.24
CA SER A 262 -7.22 22.28 -10.73
C SER A 262 -7.32 20.79 -11.11
N TRP A 263 -6.62 20.33 -12.14
CA TRP A 263 -6.69 18.96 -12.65
C TRP A 263 -5.33 18.29 -12.85
N PHE A 264 -4.23 19.06 -13.01
CA PHE A 264 -2.88 18.53 -13.24
C PHE A 264 -2.03 18.59 -11.97
N SER A 265 -1.38 17.49 -11.67
CA SER A 265 -0.54 17.32 -10.47
C SER A 265 0.67 16.45 -10.76
N ALA A 266 1.70 16.62 -9.93
CA ALA A 266 2.79 15.65 -9.78
C ALA A 266 2.66 14.95 -8.43
N SER A 267 3.13 13.71 -8.34
CA SER A 267 3.21 12.99 -7.07
C SER A 267 4.55 12.30 -6.93
N LEU A 268 5.12 12.35 -5.73
CA LEU A 268 6.29 11.56 -5.35
C LEU A 268 5.88 10.66 -4.18
N ASN A 269 5.92 9.36 -4.40
CA ASN A 269 5.60 8.35 -3.39
C ASN A 269 6.88 7.60 -3.01
N LEU A 270 7.24 7.65 -1.73
CA LEU A 270 8.40 7.00 -1.15
C LEU A 270 7.90 5.96 -0.16
N ASN A 271 8.35 4.71 -0.32
CA ASN A 271 8.04 3.61 0.59
C ASN A 271 9.33 2.97 1.09
N MET A 272 9.36 2.67 2.37
CA MET A 272 10.43 1.91 3.02
C MET A 272 9.80 0.77 3.82
N LEU A 273 10.31 -0.44 3.62
CA LEU A 273 9.90 -1.63 4.36
C LEU A 273 11.15 -2.32 4.93
N TYR A 274 11.08 -2.70 6.18
CA TYR A 274 12.03 -3.61 6.83
C TYR A 274 11.25 -4.62 7.65
N ASP A 275 11.52 -5.88 7.44
CA ASP A 275 10.99 -6.99 8.23
C ASP A 275 12.13 -8.01 8.36
N HIS A 276 12.52 -8.31 9.61
CA HIS A 276 13.66 -9.17 9.88
C HIS A 276 13.44 -10.61 9.43
N ASP A 277 12.20 -11.04 9.37
CA ASP A 277 11.82 -12.40 9.03
C ASP A 277 11.70 -12.61 7.51
N ILE A 278 11.71 -11.52 6.72
CA ILE A 278 11.68 -11.58 5.26
C ILE A 278 13.12 -11.59 4.72
N ARG A 279 13.51 -12.72 4.16
CA ARG A 279 14.84 -12.87 3.53
C ARG A 279 14.81 -12.39 2.09
N ILE A 280 15.74 -11.52 1.74
CA ILE A 280 15.88 -10.93 0.41
C ILE A 280 17.27 -11.28 -0.12
N THR A 281 17.31 -11.75 -1.39
CA THR A 281 18.56 -11.98 -2.10
C THR A 281 19.07 -10.67 -2.69
N ASP A 282 20.30 -10.28 -2.37
CA ASP A 282 20.94 -9.10 -2.97
C ASP A 282 21.52 -9.39 -4.37
N SER A 283 22.01 -8.33 -5.00
CA SER A 283 22.64 -8.41 -6.34
C SER A 283 23.91 -9.28 -6.39
N LYS A 284 24.48 -9.64 -5.23
CA LYS A 284 25.68 -10.50 -5.10
C LYS A 284 25.33 -11.93 -4.68
N GLY A 285 24.03 -12.27 -4.57
CA GLY A 285 23.53 -13.57 -4.15
C GLY A 285 23.48 -13.78 -2.62
N GLY A 286 23.81 -12.76 -1.81
CA GLY A 286 23.70 -12.84 -0.36
C GLY A 286 22.22 -12.79 0.09
N VAL A 287 21.81 -13.72 0.95
CA VAL A 287 20.42 -13.84 1.44
C VAL A 287 20.33 -13.39 2.90
N GLY A 288 19.43 -12.44 3.20
CA GLY A 288 19.23 -11.95 4.56
C GLY A 288 18.15 -10.89 4.66
N PRO A 289 17.80 -10.42 5.88
CA PRO A 289 16.88 -9.30 6.06
C PRO A 289 17.48 -8.02 5.47
N ARG A 290 16.70 -7.27 4.73
CA ARG A 290 17.15 -6.03 4.08
C ARG A 290 16.06 -4.99 4.08
N THR A 291 16.46 -3.74 4.19
CA THR A 291 15.55 -2.61 3.94
C THR A 291 15.20 -2.56 2.45
N GLN A 292 13.92 -2.52 2.18
CA GLN A 292 13.35 -2.36 0.84
C GLN A 292 12.95 -0.89 0.66
N PHE A 293 13.28 -0.31 -0.47
CA PHE A 293 12.94 1.06 -0.79
C PHE A 293 12.31 1.14 -2.18
N LYS A 294 11.18 1.86 -2.28
CA LYS A 294 10.50 2.14 -3.54
C LYS A 294 10.25 3.64 -3.65
N SER A 295 10.60 4.22 -4.81
CA SER A 295 10.32 5.61 -5.15
C SER A 295 9.57 5.66 -6.48
N VAL A 296 8.43 6.34 -6.50
CA VAL A 296 7.62 6.53 -7.71
C VAL A 296 7.32 8.01 -7.86
N LEU A 297 7.84 8.61 -8.93
CA LEU A 297 7.52 9.97 -9.36
C LEU A 297 6.60 9.89 -10.59
N GLY A 298 5.45 10.54 -10.51
CA GLY A 298 4.46 10.54 -11.58
C GLY A 298 3.92 11.94 -11.87
N LEU A 299 3.58 12.17 -13.13
CA LEU A 299 2.83 13.34 -13.60
C LEU A 299 1.46 12.87 -14.07
N GLY A 300 0.40 13.60 -13.74
CA GLY A 300 -0.91 13.12 -14.15
C GLY A 300 -2.06 14.03 -13.78
N VAL A 301 -3.24 13.46 -13.90
CA VAL A 301 -4.50 14.10 -13.58
C VAL A 301 -5.08 13.48 -12.31
N SER A 302 -5.61 14.32 -11.44
CA SER A 302 -6.30 13.87 -10.24
C SER A 302 -7.52 14.72 -9.97
N TYR A 303 -8.53 14.10 -9.35
CA TYR A 303 -9.73 14.77 -8.90
C TYR A 303 -10.07 14.35 -7.48
N THR A 304 -10.42 15.31 -6.65
CA THR A 304 -10.80 15.07 -5.25
C THR A 304 -12.23 15.48 -5.02
N MET A 305 -13.03 14.55 -4.52
CA MET A 305 -14.38 14.79 -4.00
C MET A 305 -14.35 14.81 -2.48
N LYS A 306 -15.07 15.73 -1.86
CA LYS A 306 -15.22 15.80 -0.40
C LYS A 306 -16.55 16.48 -0.05
N ASN A 307 -17.14 16.06 1.07
CA ASN A 307 -18.40 16.60 1.59
C ASN A 307 -18.20 17.68 2.68
N PHE A 308 -16.95 18.14 2.89
CA PHE A 308 -16.60 19.15 3.90
C PHE A 308 -15.61 20.17 3.35
N LYS A 309 -15.55 21.34 3.97
CA LYS A 309 -14.51 22.36 3.68
C LYS A 309 -13.29 22.11 4.56
N GLU A 310 -12.12 22.09 3.97
CA GLU A 310 -10.86 22.14 4.73
C GLU A 310 -10.70 23.55 5.31
N LYS A 311 -10.37 23.62 6.60
CA LYS A 311 -10.11 24.90 7.29
C LYS A 311 -8.67 25.32 7.09
#